data_772f5230ec13433ff808128b0faac817
#
_entry.id   772f5230ec13433ff808128b0faac817
#
_cell.length_a   1.000
_cell.length_b   1.000
_cell.length_c   1.000
_cell.angle_alpha   90.00
_cell.angle_beta   90.00
_cell.angle_gamma   90.00
#
_symmetry.space_group_name_H-M   'P 1'
#
loop_
_entity.id
_entity.type
_entity.pdbx_description
1 polymer ?
#
loop_
_entity_poly.entity_id
_entity_poly.type
_entity_poly.pdbx_seq_one_letter_code
_entity_poly.pdbx_strand_id
1 'polypeptide(L)'
;MDPFGQEDEDSWERIFADADSRCHIIQLAGFPRDSARLITEFSLFDFYWYYRANGHKDRPRVVVLDEIQNLDHKLDSPLGQLLTEGRKFGVSLILATQTMSNLSKDQRDRLFQASHKLFFRPADTEVRSFAQILSDATNQPQSEWVDRLASLKRGECYSLGHSLNERVQKLEVGDGFRIRVEPLEGRL
;
A
#
# COMPACT_ATOMS: atom_id res chain seq x y z
N MET A 1 -36.75 24.28 -0.18
CA MET A 1 -35.78 23.66 0.71
C MET A 1 -35.04 22.64 -0.13
N ASP A 2 -33.81 22.95 -0.51
CA ASP A 2 -32.95 22.02 -1.22
C ASP A 2 -32.44 21.00 -0.20
N PRO A 3 -32.80 19.73 -0.33
CA PRO A 3 -32.37 18.68 0.63
C PRO A 3 -30.87 18.32 0.53
N PHE A 4 -30.18 18.86 -0.46
CA PHE A 4 -28.76 18.72 -0.68
C PHE A 4 -28.12 20.10 -0.59
N GLY A 5 -28.04 20.64 0.63
CA GLY A 5 -27.50 21.98 0.87
C GLY A 5 -26.15 22.17 0.20
N GLN A 6 -26.07 23.18 -0.66
CA GLN A 6 -24.86 23.58 -1.40
C GLN A 6 -23.84 24.34 -0.54
N GLU A 7 -23.80 24.15 0.75
CA GLU A 7 -22.83 24.81 1.62
C GLU A 7 -21.79 23.80 2.09
N ASP A 8 -20.56 23.97 1.59
CA ASP A 8 -19.31 23.32 2.06
C ASP A 8 -19.13 21.83 1.81
N GLU A 9 -19.54 21.31 0.68
CA GLU A 9 -18.91 20.06 0.20
C GLU A 9 -17.47 20.38 -0.21
N ASP A 10 -16.51 19.93 0.60
CA ASP A 10 -15.11 19.89 0.19
C ASP A 10 -15.01 18.97 -1.03
N SER A 11 -15.09 19.55 -2.23
CA SER A 11 -14.91 18.76 -3.44
C SER A 11 -13.52 18.16 -3.42
N TRP A 12 -13.36 16.96 -3.96
CA TRP A 12 -12.05 16.33 -4.13
C TRP A 12 -11.05 17.28 -4.81
N GLU A 13 -11.51 18.15 -5.69
CA GLU A 13 -10.70 19.20 -6.31
C GLU A 13 -10.10 20.15 -5.27
N ARG A 14 -10.90 20.59 -4.29
CA ARG A 14 -10.43 21.46 -3.21
C ARG A 14 -9.46 20.71 -2.29
N ILE A 15 -9.80 19.49 -1.90
CA ILE A 15 -8.95 18.64 -1.07
C ILE A 15 -7.60 18.39 -1.74
N PHE A 16 -7.58 18.11 -3.07
CA PHE A 16 -6.37 17.79 -3.80
C PHE A 16 -5.62 18.99 -4.34
N ALA A 17 -6.28 20.11 -4.56
CA ALA A 17 -5.65 21.35 -4.98
C ALA A 17 -4.99 22.11 -3.83
N ASP A 18 -5.36 21.82 -2.58
CA ASP A 18 -4.78 22.45 -1.40
C ASP A 18 -3.31 22.02 -1.25
N ALA A 19 -2.41 22.93 -1.70
CA ALA A 19 -0.98 22.70 -1.64
C ALA A 19 -0.43 22.69 -0.20
N ASP A 20 -1.16 23.28 0.74
CA ASP A 20 -0.78 23.41 2.14
C ASP A 20 -1.27 22.21 2.98
N SER A 21 -2.17 21.42 2.44
CA SER A 21 -2.70 20.23 3.09
C SER A 21 -1.64 19.13 3.15
N ARG A 22 -1.22 18.79 4.34
CA ARG A 22 -0.12 17.87 4.57
C ARG A 22 -0.54 16.42 4.54
N CYS A 23 -1.76 16.11 5.00
CA CYS A 23 -2.30 14.76 5.06
C CYS A 23 -3.81 14.80 5.25
N HIS A 24 -4.55 14.05 4.42
CA HIS A 24 -5.97 13.81 4.61
C HIS A 24 -6.18 12.38 5.08
N ILE A 25 -6.92 12.21 6.17
CA ILE A 25 -7.20 10.89 6.74
C ILE A 25 -8.70 10.65 6.66
N ILE A 26 -9.10 9.63 5.92
CA ILE A 26 -10.48 9.14 5.84
C ILE A 26 -10.59 7.97 6.82
N GLN A 27 -11.21 8.22 7.97
CA GLN A 27 -11.38 7.19 8.99
C GLN A 27 -12.75 6.53 8.82
N LEU A 28 -12.74 5.22 8.51
CA LEU A 28 -13.94 4.42 8.30
C LEU A 28 -14.23 3.45 9.46
N ALA A 29 -13.51 3.61 10.57
CA ALA A 29 -13.75 2.85 11.80
C ALA A 29 -15.19 3.10 12.29
N GLY A 30 -15.94 2.03 12.53
CA GLY A 30 -17.34 2.11 12.96
C GLY A 30 -18.38 1.97 11.85
N PHE A 31 -17.97 2.01 10.59
CA PHE A 31 -18.86 1.64 9.48
C PHE A 31 -18.94 0.13 9.31
N PRO A 32 -20.08 -0.42 8.88
CA PRO A 32 -20.16 -1.81 8.42
C PRO A 32 -19.13 -2.04 7.30
N ARG A 33 -18.55 -3.24 7.26
CA ARG A 33 -17.46 -3.59 6.32
C ARG A 33 -17.81 -3.26 4.87
N ASP A 34 -19.02 -3.62 4.41
CA ASP A 34 -19.43 -3.37 3.02
C ASP A 34 -19.58 -1.88 2.72
N SER A 35 -20.08 -1.10 3.69
CA SER A 35 -20.19 0.37 3.56
C SER A 35 -18.80 1.00 3.51
N ALA A 36 -17.89 0.61 4.39
CA ALA A 36 -16.51 1.10 4.39
C ALA A 36 -15.81 0.78 3.06
N ARG A 37 -15.99 -0.45 2.54
CA ARG A 37 -15.48 -0.86 1.23
C ARG A 37 -16.02 0.03 0.10
N LEU A 38 -17.33 0.24 0.04
CA LEU A 38 -17.95 1.05 -1.00
C LEU A 38 -17.44 2.50 -0.96
N ILE A 39 -17.39 3.11 0.23
CA ILE A 39 -16.86 4.46 0.41
C ILE A 39 -15.42 4.53 -0.11
N THR A 40 -14.58 3.55 0.25
CA THR A 40 -13.18 3.51 -0.20
C THR A 40 -13.09 3.38 -1.72
N GLU A 41 -13.87 2.48 -2.33
CA GLU A 41 -13.82 2.25 -3.77
C GLU A 41 -14.32 3.47 -4.56
N PHE A 42 -15.38 4.15 -4.11
CA PHE A 42 -15.83 5.39 -4.71
C PHE A 42 -14.81 6.52 -4.57
N SER A 43 -14.21 6.67 -3.37
CA SER A 43 -13.16 7.66 -3.15
C SER A 43 -11.94 7.42 -4.04
N LEU A 44 -11.53 6.16 -4.22
CA LEU A 44 -10.43 5.81 -5.12
C LEU A 44 -10.79 6.02 -6.59
N PHE A 45 -12.05 5.80 -6.97
CA PHE A 45 -12.53 6.05 -8.31
C PHE A 45 -12.44 7.55 -8.65
N ASP A 46 -12.98 8.43 -7.80
CA ASP A 46 -12.92 9.87 -7.99
C ASP A 46 -11.46 10.37 -7.97
N PHE A 47 -10.65 9.88 -7.03
CA PHE A 47 -9.23 10.16 -6.95
C PHE A 47 -8.50 9.79 -8.24
N TYR A 48 -8.74 8.58 -8.77
CA TYR A 48 -8.11 8.12 -10.01
C TYR A 48 -8.43 9.05 -11.19
N TRP A 49 -9.72 9.37 -11.38
CA TRP A 49 -10.13 10.23 -12.50
C TRP A 49 -9.62 11.66 -12.36
N TYR A 50 -9.60 12.20 -11.13
CA TYR A 50 -9.02 13.51 -10.88
C TYR A 50 -7.54 13.56 -11.25
N TYR A 51 -6.74 12.60 -10.77
CA TYR A 51 -5.30 12.56 -11.04
C TYR A 51 -4.96 12.17 -12.47
N ARG A 52 -5.78 11.39 -13.13
CA ARG A 52 -5.64 11.11 -14.56
C ARG A 52 -5.75 12.39 -15.38
N ALA A 53 -6.60 13.35 -15.00
CA ALA A 53 -6.78 14.63 -15.68
C ALA A 53 -5.78 15.70 -15.23
N ASN A 54 -5.41 15.75 -13.95
CA ASN A 54 -4.69 16.86 -13.34
C ASN A 54 -3.34 16.49 -12.74
N GLY A 55 -2.98 15.20 -12.72
CA GLY A 55 -1.77 14.72 -12.07
C GLY A 55 -0.49 15.04 -12.83
N HIS A 56 0.59 15.33 -12.10
CA HIS A 56 1.91 15.60 -12.63
C HIS A 56 2.99 14.83 -11.84
N LYS A 57 3.95 14.27 -12.55
CA LYS A 57 5.08 13.54 -11.94
C LYS A 57 5.94 14.39 -11.02
N ASP A 58 6.03 15.70 -11.30
CA ASP A 58 6.81 16.65 -10.52
C ASP A 58 6.12 17.06 -9.21
N ARG A 59 4.85 16.69 -9.05
CA ARG A 59 4.05 16.91 -7.84
C ARG A 59 3.46 15.59 -7.35
N PRO A 60 4.30 14.65 -6.91
CA PRO A 60 3.83 13.32 -6.54
C PRO A 60 2.88 13.37 -5.35
N ARG A 61 1.88 12.50 -5.38
CA ARG A 61 0.97 12.25 -4.27
C ARG A 61 1.09 10.81 -3.81
N VAL A 62 0.94 10.63 -2.51
CA VAL A 62 0.98 9.29 -1.90
C VAL A 62 -0.40 8.94 -1.39
N VAL A 63 -0.91 7.81 -1.79
CA VAL A 63 -2.13 7.21 -1.26
C VAL A 63 -1.73 6.04 -0.39
N VAL A 64 -2.18 6.06 0.86
CA VAL A 64 -1.95 4.96 1.80
C VAL A 64 -3.27 4.21 1.97
N LEU A 65 -3.26 2.93 1.69
CA LEU A 65 -4.43 2.05 1.84
C LEU A 65 -4.08 0.93 2.80
N ASP A 66 -4.85 0.85 3.87
CA ASP A 66 -4.80 -0.26 4.81
C ASP A 66 -5.89 -1.29 4.49
N GLU A 67 -5.69 -2.54 4.91
CA GLU A 67 -6.65 -3.63 4.73
C GLU A 67 -7.09 -3.85 3.27
N ILE A 68 -6.14 -3.75 2.32
CA ILE A 68 -6.44 -3.84 0.88
C ILE A 68 -7.08 -5.16 0.46
N GLN A 69 -6.93 -6.23 1.25
CA GLN A 69 -7.62 -7.51 0.96
C GLN A 69 -9.14 -7.40 0.95
N ASN A 70 -9.70 -6.30 1.43
CA ASN A 70 -11.12 -6.02 1.42
C ASN A 70 -11.61 -5.32 0.14
N LEU A 71 -10.69 -4.83 -0.70
CA LEU A 71 -11.00 -4.08 -1.92
C LEU A 71 -11.08 -4.97 -3.15
N ASP A 72 -11.63 -4.45 -4.25
CA ASP A 72 -11.60 -5.13 -5.53
C ASP A 72 -10.22 -4.95 -6.20
N HIS A 73 -9.62 -6.07 -6.58
CA HIS A 73 -8.29 -6.12 -7.21
C HIS A 73 -8.35 -6.40 -8.72
N LYS A 74 -9.52 -6.32 -9.36
CA LYS A 74 -9.62 -6.47 -10.80
C LYS A 74 -8.88 -5.35 -11.53
N LEU A 75 -8.48 -5.58 -12.78
CA LEU A 75 -7.77 -4.57 -13.57
C LEU A 75 -8.57 -3.30 -13.81
N ASP A 76 -9.88 -3.43 -13.94
CA ASP A 76 -10.84 -2.34 -14.15
C ASP A 76 -11.33 -1.70 -12.84
N SER A 77 -10.95 -2.25 -11.69
CA SER A 77 -11.26 -1.62 -10.40
C SER A 77 -10.39 -0.37 -10.18
N PRO A 78 -10.82 0.57 -9.34
CA PRO A 78 -10.03 1.78 -9.02
C PRO A 78 -8.63 1.46 -8.52
N LEU A 79 -8.49 0.47 -7.62
CA LEU A 79 -7.19 0.02 -7.13
C LEU A 79 -6.35 -0.60 -8.26
N GLY A 80 -6.93 -1.43 -9.12
CA GLY A 80 -6.24 -2.05 -10.26
C GLY A 80 -5.72 -1.01 -11.25
N GLN A 81 -6.51 0.02 -11.52
CA GLN A 81 -6.13 1.14 -12.38
C GLN A 81 -5.00 1.99 -11.77
N LEU A 82 -5.08 2.30 -10.48
CA LEU A 82 -4.02 3.01 -9.76
C LEU A 82 -2.70 2.23 -9.73
N LEU A 83 -2.75 0.91 -9.54
CA LEU A 83 -1.57 0.04 -9.57
C LEU A 83 -0.90 0.03 -10.95
N THR A 84 -1.69 0.03 -12.02
CA THR A 84 -1.18 -0.06 -13.41
C THR A 84 -0.75 1.28 -13.98
N GLU A 85 -1.45 2.35 -13.66
CA GLU A 85 -1.31 3.64 -14.31
C GLU A 85 -0.92 4.79 -13.40
N GLY A 86 -1.14 4.68 -12.08
CA GLY A 86 -0.97 5.79 -11.14
C GLY A 86 0.37 6.50 -11.27
N ARG A 87 1.45 5.76 -11.50
CA ARG A 87 2.79 6.33 -11.71
C ARG A 87 2.86 7.32 -12.89
N LYS A 88 2.04 7.14 -13.92
CA LYS A 88 2.01 8.06 -15.08
C LYS A 88 1.54 9.46 -14.67
N PHE A 89 0.71 9.53 -13.64
CA PHE A 89 0.09 10.74 -13.13
C PHE A 89 0.75 11.26 -11.84
N GLY A 90 1.88 10.69 -11.45
CA GLY A 90 2.58 11.07 -10.22
C GLY A 90 1.96 10.50 -8.94
N VAL A 91 1.15 9.44 -9.02
CA VAL A 91 0.59 8.78 -7.84
C VAL A 91 1.47 7.61 -7.42
N SER A 92 1.83 7.59 -6.13
CA SER A 92 2.50 6.48 -5.46
C SER A 92 1.56 5.84 -4.45
N LEU A 93 1.61 4.51 -4.34
CA LEU A 93 0.76 3.76 -3.42
C LEU A 93 1.60 3.13 -2.31
N ILE A 94 1.11 3.23 -1.08
CA ILE A 94 1.55 2.44 0.07
C ILE A 94 0.38 1.55 0.46
N LEU A 95 0.56 0.25 0.35
CA LEU A 95 -0.49 -0.73 0.54
C LEU A 95 -0.17 -1.63 1.72
N ALA A 96 -1.12 -1.83 2.61
CA ALA A 96 -0.98 -2.74 3.73
C ALA A 96 -2.06 -3.84 3.69
N THR A 97 -1.66 -5.05 4.03
CA THR A 97 -2.56 -6.20 4.13
C THR A 97 -2.10 -7.15 5.22
N GLN A 98 -3.04 -7.76 5.90
CA GLN A 98 -2.77 -8.80 6.90
C GLN A 98 -2.72 -10.19 6.30
N THR A 99 -3.33 -10.41 5.14
CA THR A 99 -3.43 -11.72 4.50
C THR A 99 -3.36 -11.62 2.98
N MET A 100 -2.76 -12.63 2.37
CA MET A 100 -2.71 -12.80 0.92
C MET A 100 -3.52 -14.03 0.47
N SER A 101 -4.05 -14.81 1.40
CA SER A 101 -4.73 -16.08 1.10
C SER A 101 -6.01 -15.91 0.28
N ASN A 102 -6.69 -14.77 0.43
CA ASN A 102 -7.92 -14.45 -0.29
C ASN A 102 -7.70 -13.88 -1.70
N LEU A 103 -6.45 -13.64 -2.08
CA LEU A 103 -6.10 -13.07 -3.38
C LEU A 103 -5.76 -14.19 -4.38
N SER A 104 -6.27 -14.06 -5.61
CA SER A 104 -5.86 -14.94 -6.71
C SER A 104 -4.36 -14.75 -7.02
N LYS A 105 -3.79 -15.70 -7.77
CA LYS A 105 -2.39 -15.59 -8.19
C LYS A 105 -2.12 -14.27 -8.93
N ASP A 106 -2.95 -13.93 -9.91
CA ASP A 106 -2.76 -12.72 -10.72
C ASP A 106 -2.86 -11.43 -9.88
N GLN A 107 -3.71 -11.41 -8.86
CA GLN A 107 -3.83 -10.28 -7.93
C GLN A 107 -2.57 -10.15 -7.08
N ARG A 108 -2.06 -11.26 -6.55
CA ARG A 108 -0.79 -11.29 -5.81
C ARG A 108 0.37 -10.83 -6.68
N ASP A 109 0.49 -11.37 -7.89
CA ASP A 109 1.59 -11.03 -8.81
C ASP A 109 1.62 -9.52 -9.12
N ARG A 110 0.44 -8.87 -9.25
CA ARG A 110 0.37 -7.41 -9.41
C ARG A 110 0.85 -6.66 -8.16
N LEU A 111 0.44 -7.06 -6.98
CA LEU A 111 0.91 -6.45 -5.73
C LEU A 111 2.42 -6.63 -5.53
N PHE A 112 2.95 -7.79 -5.96
CA PHE A 112 4.38 -8.06 -5.89
C PHE A 112 5.23 -7.27 -6.89
N GLN A 113 4.64 -6.57 -7.85
CA GLN A 113 5.35 -5.60 -8.69
C GLN A 113 5.76 -4.32 -7.92
N ALA A 114 5.29 -4.12 -6.70
CA ALA A 114 5.74 -3.02 -5.85
C ALA A 114 7.28 -3.03 -5.73
N SER A 115 7.90 -1.85 -5.90
CA SER A 115 9.36 -1.71 -5.85
C SER A 115 9.94 -2.04 -4.47
N HIS A 116 9.19 -1.74 -3.41
CA HIS A 116 9.56 -2.04 -2.02
C HIS A 116 8.49 -2.87 -1.33
N LYS A 117 8.93 -3.82 -0.54
CA LYS A 117 8.06 -4.71 0.22
C LYS A 117 8.59 -4.84 1.63
N LEU A 118 7.71 -4.68 2.61
CA LEU A 118 8.01 -4.86 4.02
C LEU A 118 7.22 -6.05 4.54
N PHE A 119 7.90 -7.07 4.99
CA PHE A 119 7.31 -8.29 5.53
C PHE A 119 7.45 -8.30 7.05
N PHE A 120 6.41 -7.89 7.74
CA PHE A 120 6.29 -8.08 9.17
C PHE A 120 5.98 -9.54 9.48
N ARG A 121 6.03 -9.94 10.76
CA ARG A 121 5.68 -11.30 11.14
C ARG A 121 4.26 -11.64 10.68
N PRO A 122 4.08 -12.56 9.73
CA PRO A 122 2.76 -12.97 9.29
C PRO A 122 2.09 -13.88 10.33
N ALA A 123 0.80 -14.15 10.16
CA ALA A 123 0.12 -15.20 10.91
C ALA A 123 0.80 -16.56 10.64
N ASP A 124 0.83 -17.43 11.63
CA ASP A 124 1.53 -18.72 11.55
C ASP A 124 1.05 -19.58 10.36
N THR A 125 -0.21 -19.45 9.98
CA THR A 125 -0.82 -20.11 8.82
C THR A 125 -0.28 -19.61 7.48
N GLU A 126 0.26 -18.40 7.43
CA GLU A 126 0.73 -17.75 6.20
C GLU A 126 2.26 -17.71 6.08
N VAL A 127 3.00 -18.06 7.15
CA VAL A 127 4.47 -18.02 7.16
C VAL A 127 5.07 -18.75 5.96
N ARG A 128 4.58 -19.95 5.64
CA ARG A 128 5.10 -20.74 4.52
C ARG A 128 4.84 -20.09 3.16
N SER A 129 3.67 -19.45 2.99
CA SER A 129 3.32 -18.77 1.76
C SER A 129 4.22 -17.56 1.51
N PHE A 130 4.44 -16.74 2.54
CA PHE A 130 5.36 -15.60 2.45
C PHE A 130 6.82 -16.03 2.30
N ALA A 131 7.23 -17.10 2.98
CA ALA A 131 8.57 -17.67 2.85
C ALA A 131 8.86 -18.16 1.42
N GLN A 132 7.87 -18.75 0.74
CA GLN A 132 8.00 -19.13 -0.67
C GLN A 132 8.22 -17.92 -1.57
N ILE A 133 7.45 -16.87 -1.38
CA ILE A 133 7.58 -15.62 -2.15
C ILE A 133 8.97 -15.00 -1.97
N LEU A 134 9.45 -14.96 -0.72
CA LEU A 134 10.78 -14.44 -0.41
C LEU A 134 11.90 -15.34 -0.97
N SER A 135 11.72 -16.64 -0.92
CA SER A 135 12.62 -17.63 -1.53
C SER A 135 12.76 -17.39 -3.04
N ASP A 136 11.63 -17.24 -3.74
CA ASP A 136 11.59 -17.01 -5.18
C ASP A 136 12.24 -15.67 -5.57
N ALA A 137 12.07 -14.65 -4.73
CA ALA A 137 12.60 -13.31 -4.98
C ALA A 137 14.10 -13.17 -4.66
N THR A 138 14.64 -14.00 -3.75
CA THR A 138 16.02 -13.87 -3.24
C THR A 138 16.93 -15.04 -3.61
N ASN A 139 16.41 -16.10 -4.24
CA ASN A 139 17.11 -17.36 -4.50
C ASN A 139 17.69 -18.02 -3.22
N GLN A 140 17.09 -17.75 -2.06
CA GLN A 140 17.46 -18.37 -0.78
C GLN A 140 16.46 -19.46 -0.42
N PRO A 141 16.86 -20.50 0.35
CA PRO A 141 15.98 -21.61 0.70
C PRO A 141 14.71 -21.15 1.45
N GLN A 142 13.56 -21.69 1.08
CA GLN A 142 12.29 -21.40 1.75
C GLN A 142 12.34 -21.68 3.26
N SER A 143 13.04 -22.76 3.68
CA SER A 143 13.19 -23.12 5.09
C SER A 143 13.84 -22.02 5.91
N GLU A 144 14.86 -21.35 5.37
CA GLU A 144 15.50 -20.23 6.04
C GLU A 144 14.54 -19.05 6.20
N TRP A 145 13.72 -18.76 5.18
CA TRP A 145 12.73 -17.69 5.26
C TRP A 145 11.60 -18.00 6.25
N VAL A 146 11.22 -19.28 6.40
CA VAL A 146 10.27 -19.70 7.45
C VAL A 146 10.81 -19.35 8.83
N ASP A 147 12.06 -19.71 9.12
CA ASP A 147 12.71 -19.45 10.41
C ASP A 147 12.90 -17.93 10.65
N ARG A 148 13.33 -17.22 9.62
CA ARG A 148 13.50 -15.76 9.67
C ARG A 148 12.20 -15.04 9.97
N LEU A 149 11.11 -15.34 9.27
CA LEU A 149 9.81 -14.72 9.48
C LEU A 149 9.22 -15.07 10.85
N ALA A 150 9.34 -16.32 11.27
CA ALA A 150 8.87 -16.77 12.58
C ALA A 150 9.63 -16.09 13.74
N SER A 151 10.91 -15.73 13.52
CA SER A 151 11.77 -15.08 14.53
C SER A 151 11.52 -13.59 14.71
N LEU A 152 10.73 -12.96 13.84
CA LEU A 152 10.44 -11.52 13.91
C LEU A 152 9.67 -11.16 15.18
N LYS A 153 10.13 -10.12 15.84
CA LYS A 153 9.46 -9.51 16.99
C LYS A 153 8.54 -8.37 16.53
N ARG A 154 7.71 -7.89 17.45
CA ARG A 154 6.87 -6.72 17.19
C ARG A 154 7.73 -5.52 16.77
N GLY A 155 7.34 -4.86 15.67
CA GLY A 155 8.08 -3.74 15.09
C GLY A 155 9.26 -4.15 14.21
N GLU A 156 9.54 -5.43 14.03
CA GLU A 156 10.57 -5.91 13.11
C GLU A 156 9.96 -6.41 11.81
N CYS A 157 10.65 -6.18 10.71
CA CYS A 157 10.28 -6.68 9.41
C CYS A 157 11.51 -6.95 8.53
N TYR A 158 11.31 -7.72 7.47
CA TYR A 158 12.25 -7.80 6.36
C TYR A 158 11.85 -6.83 5.28
N SER A 159 12.82 -6.02 4.82
CA SER A 159 12.69 -5.12 3.68
C SER A 159 13.28 -5.77 2.45
N LEU A 160 12.49 -5.86 1.39
CA LEU A 160 12.90 -6.33 0.08
C LEU A 160 12.65 -5.22 -0.95
N GLY A 161 13.66 -4.87 -1.73
CA GLY A 161 13.59 -3.83 -2.74
C GLY A 161 14.90 -3.08 -2.90
N HIS A 162 14.82 -1.90 -3.52
CA HIS A 162 15.99 -1.09 -3.76
C HIS A 162 16.47 -0.42 -2.45
N SER A 163 17.74 -0.52 -2.18
CA SER A 163 18.40 0.20 -1.10
C SER A 163 19.51 1.09 -1.66
N LEU A 164 19.74 2.24 -1.04
CA LEU A 164 20.84 3.11 -1.41
C LEU A 164 22.13 2.51 -0.86
N ASN A 165 23.04 2.15 -1.77
CA ASN A 165 24.40 1.83 -1.38
C ASN A 165 25.15 3.17 -1.21
N GLU A 166 25.40 3.57 0.05
CA GLU A 166 26.03 4.84 0.37
C GLU A 166 27.45 4.98 -0.18
N ARG A 167 28.18 3.85 -0.35
CA ARG A 167 29.55 3.86 -0.85
C ARG A 167 29.64 4.25 -2.33
N VAL A 168 28.68 3.77 -3.12
CA VAL A 168 28.69 3.99 -4.58
C VAL A 168 27.59 4.94 -5.02
N GLN A 169 26.78 5.46 -4.09
CA GLN A 169 25.64 6.36 -4.35
C GLN A 169 24.69 5.83 -5.42
N LYS A 170 24.45 4.52 -5.43
CA LYS A 170 23.56 3.83 -6.38
C LYS A 170 22.51 3.04 -5.65
N LEU A 171 21.34 2.92 -6.30
CA LEU A 171 20.28 2.02 -5.84
C LEU A 171 20.63 0.60 -6.28
N GLU A 172 20.67 -0.32 -5.33
CA GLU A 172 20.90 -1.74 -5.54
C GLU A 172 19.72 -2.53 -5.00
N VAL A 173 19.38 -3.63 -5.65
CA VAL A 173 18.41 -4.59 -5.15
C VAL A 173 19.14 -5.53 -4.21
N GLY A 174 18.82 -5.50 -2.93
CA GLY A 174 19.43 -6.35 -1.92
C GLY A 174 18.66 -7.65 -1.70
N ASP A 175 19.35 -8.62 -1.06
CA ASP A 175 18.81 -9.94 -0.71
C ASP A 175 17.77 -9.93 0.42
N GLY A 176 17.28 -8.76 0.78
CA GLY A 176 16.42 -8.55 1.93
C GLY A 176 17.20 -8.37 3.23
N PHE A 177 16.89 -7.36 3.98
CA PHE A 177 17.52 -7.07 5.27
C PHE A 177 16.47 -6.83 6.35
N ARG A 178 16.81 -7.27 7.57
CA ARG A 178 15.96 -7.07 8.73
C ARG A 178 16.08 -5.65 9.22
N ILE A 179 14.96 -4.99 9.41
CA ILE A 179 14.87 -3.65 9.99
C ILE A 179 13.97 -3.69 11.22
N ARG A 180 14.19 -2.72 12.11
CA ARG A 180 13.34 -2.45 13.25
C ARG A 180 12.73 -1.07 13.08
N VAL A 181 11.40 -1.04 13.16
CA VAL A 181 10.64 0.21 13.18
C VAL A 181 10.50 0.61 14.63
N GLU A 182 11.18 1.70 15.02
CA GLU A 182 11.06 2.22 16.37
C GLU A 182 9.66 2.81 16.58
N PRO A 183 9.05 2.59 17.75
CA PRO A 183 7.78 3.21 18.09
C PRO A 183 7.97 4.73 18.14
N LEU A 184 7.00 5.47 17.62
CA LEU A 184 6.98 6.92 17.83
C LEU A 184 6.74 7.19 19.32
N GLU A 185 7.74 7.75 19.99
CA GLU A 185 7.59 8.19 21.38
C GLU A 185 6.50 9.27 21.44
N GLY A 186 5.56 9.11 22.37
CA GLY A 186 4.49 10.09 22.60
C GLY A 186 3.17 9.82 21.87
N ARG A 187 2.97 8.67 21.24
CA ARG A 187 1.64 8.22 20.82
C ARG A 187 0.97 7.43 21.94
N LEU A 188 0.23 8.12 22.76
CA LEU A 188 -0.90 7.62 23.52
C LEU A 188 -2.09 8.50 23.24
#